data_e74724dc5ace5dd43db5776d2749c9f8
#
_entry.id   e74724dc5ace5dd43db5776d2749c9f8
#
_cell.length_a   1.000
_cell.length_b   1.000
_cell.length_c   1.000
_cell.angle_alpha   90.00
_cell.angle_beta   90.00
_cell.angle_gamma   90.00
#
_symmetry.space_group_name_H-M   'P 1'
#
loop_
_entity.id
_entity.type
_entity.pdbx_description
1 polymer ?
#
loop_
_entity_poly.entity_id
_entity_poly.type
_entity_poly.pdbx_seq_one_letter_code
_entity_poly.pdbx_strand_id
1 'polypeptide(L)'
;MRKKLLFFILFVLVIAGIIAGVHDYFHWKVMLTEENFTESSEEIWNPDRGFYHIYGFLISDEPVDMGEQLDTQMEKDSDHALVMVQINLREYREKEISKEGLQNIEKLFQAMSAAKVHWIVRFLYDWNGENEKYEPQSIDIVLKHMQQTGEVLAKYRDSVFTLQGLFVGNWGELNGTKYAETDSLQQLAKQLVQSTNGQMYLAVRTPVQWRKIMESADVSRKNGQNDPLYDMLGLFNDGMLGSG
;
A
#
# COMPACT_ATOMS: atom_id res chain seq x y z
N MET A 1 -30.93 -51.78 -25.29
CA MET A 1 -30.35 -51.13 -24.10
C MET A 1 -29.36 -49.98 -24.47
N ARG A 2 -28.34 -50.21 -25.28
CA ARG A 2 -27.29 -49.21 -25.62
C ARG A 2 -27.84 -47.88 -26.22
N LYS A 3 -28.85 -47.97 -27.14
CA LYS A 3 -29.41 -46.74 -27.76
C LYS A 3 -30.17 -45.83 -26.73
N LYS A 4 -30.90 -46.45 -25.79
CA LYS A 4 -31.61 -45.69 -24.72
C LYS A 4 -30.65 -45.02 -23.76
N LEU A 5 -29.51 -45.66 -23.43
CA LEU A 5 -28.46 -45.09 -22.60
C LEU A 5 -27.76 -43.92 -23.30
N LEU A 6 -27.49 -44.08 -24.59
CA LEU A 6 -26.87 -42.98 -25.38
C LEU A 6 -27.77 -41.74 -25.45
N PHE A 7 -29.09 -41.97 -25.64
CA PHE A 7 -30.06 -40.87 -25.65
C PHE A 7 -30.16 -40.18 -24.29
N PHE A 8 -30.10 -40.91 -23.21
CA PHE A 8 -30.12 -40.37 -21.86
C PHE A 8 -28.85 -39.55 -21.57
N ILE A 9 -27.68 -39.99 -21.95
CA ILE A 9 -26.43 -39.26 -21.81
C ILE A 9 -26.47 -37.97 -22.60
N LEU A 10 -26.93 -38.00 -23.86
CA LEU A 10 -27.07 -36.82 -24.69
C LEU A 10 -28.03 -35.79 -24.08
N PHE A 11 -29.15 -36.25 -23.53
CA PHE A 11 -30.14 -35.42 -22.86
C PHE A 11 -29.58 -34.72 -21.63
N VAL A 12 -28.77 -35.44 -20.79
CA VAL A 12 -28.10 -34.87 -19.62
C VAL A 12 -27.08 -33.82 -20.03
N LEU A 13 -26.29 -34.06 -21.09
CA LEU A 13 -25.32 -33.11 -21.59
C LEU A 13 -25.99 -31.82 -22.14
N VAL A 14 -27.10 -31.94 -22.80
CA VAL A 14 -27.87 -30.78 -23.29
C VAL A 14 -28.41 -29.95 -22.12
N ILE A 15 -28.94 -30.59 -21.09
CA ILE A 15 -29.42 -29.89 -19.89
C ILE A 15 -28.26 -29.21 -19.17
N ALA A 16 -27.15 -29.88 -19.00
CA ALA A 16 -25.97 -29.29 -18.37
C ALA A 16 -25.46 -28.05 -19.17
N GLY A 17 -25.45 -28.14 -20.50
CA GLY A 17 -25.11 -26.99 -21.36
C GLY A 17 -26.08 -25.82 -21.24
N ILE A 18 -27.38 -26.09 -21.13
CA ILE A 18 -28.40 -25.05 -20.93
C ILE A 18 -28.21 -24.39 -19.54
N ILE A 19 -27.97 -25.18 -18.49
CA ILE A 19 -27.78 -24.66 -17.14
C ILE A 19 -26.49 -23.78 -17.09
N ALA A 20 -25.40 -24.22 -17.69
CA ALA A 20 -24.19 -23.43 -17.78
C ALA A 20 -24.40 -22.12 -18.54
N GLY A 21 -25.05 -22.17 -19.71
CA GLY A 21 -25.34 -20.96 -20.50
C GLY A 21 -26.28 -19.99 -19.80
N VAL A 22 -27.29 -20.49 -19.06
CA VAL A 22 -28.15 -19.65 -18.23
C VAL A 22 -27.40 -19.03 -17.07
N HIS A 23 -26.53 -19.80 -16.39
CA HIS A 23 -25.69 -19.31 -15.32
C HIS A 23 -24.76 -18.19 -15.82
N ASP A 24 -24.05 -18.41 -16.93
CA ASP A 24 -23.15 -17.42 -17.51
C ASP A 24 -23.90 -16.16 -17.97
N TYR A 25 -25.10 -16.32 -18.57
CA TYR A 25 -25.96 -15.21 -18.99
C TYR A 25 -26.41 -14.35 -17.80
N PHE A 26 -26.84 -14.96 -16.70
CA PHE A 26 -27.22 -14.23 -15.49
C PHE A 26 -26.05 -13.60 -14.79
N HIS A 27 -24.91 -14.28 -14.74
CA HIS A 27 -23.67 -13.73 -14.16
C HIS A 27 -23.19 -12.52 -14.97
N TRP A 28 -23.15 -12.63 -16.28
CA TRP A 28 -22.80 -11.54 -17.18
C TRP A 28 -23.78 -10.35 -17.06
N LYS A 29 -25.08 -10.61 -16.96
CA LYS A 29 -26.09 -9.58 -16.83
C LYS A 29 -26.04 -8.85 -15.48
N VAL A 30 -25.67 -9.54 -14.42
CA VAL A 30 -25.46 -8.91 -13.10
C VAL A 30 -24.23 -8.00 -13.11
N MET A 31 -23.17 -8.36 -13.85
CA MET A 31 -22.00 -7.52 -14.00
C MET A 31 -22.21 -6.28 -14.90
N LEU A 32 -23.21 -6.31 -15.76
CA LEU A 32 -23.56 -5.22 -16.68
C LEU A 32 -24.87 -4.52 -16.29
N THR A 33 -25.18 -4.41 -15.00
CA THR A 33 -26.31 -3.59 -14.56
C THR A 33 -26.01 -2.14 -14.94
N GLU A 34 -26.74 -1.60 -15.92
CA GLU A 34 -26.75 -0.16 -16.17
C GLU A 34 -27.33 0.54 -14.95
N GLU A 35 -26.46 1.16 -14.16
CA GLU A 35 -26.92 2.12 -13.18
C GLU A 35 -27.21 3.43 -13.90
N ASN A 36 -28.43 3.91 -13.80
CA ASN A 36 -28.82 5.22 -14.30
C ASN A 36 -28.21 6.28 -13.35
N PHE A 37 -27.04 6.77 -13.69
CA PHE A 37 -26.44 7.90 -12.99
C PHE A 37 -27.13 9.18 -13.44
N THR A 38 -27.54 9.98 -12.46
CA THR A 38 -27.98 11.35 -12.74
C THR A 38 -26.75 12.23 -12.71
N GLU A 39 -26.50 12.97 -13.79
CA GLU A 39 -25.42 13.95 -13.84
C GLU A 39 -25.63 14.99 -12.73
N SER A 40 -24.59 15.21 -11.92
CA SER A 40 -24.58 16.23 -10.88
C SER A 40 -23.60 17.33 -11.28
N SER A 41 -24.02 18.58 -11.16
CA SER A 41 -23.16 19.76 -11.30
C SER A 41 -22.48 20.18 -9.99
N GLU A 42 -22.66 19.40 -8.92
CA GLU A 42 -21.95 19.63 -7.66
C GLU A 42 -20.44 19.44 -7.83
N GLU A 43 -19.65 20.40 -7.38
CA GLU A 43 -18.22 20.21 -7.18
C GLU A 43 -18.02 19.24 -6.02
N ILE A 44 -17.73 17.98 -6.34
CA ILE A 44 -17.44 16.97 -5.35
C ILE A 44 -15.93 16.95 -5.10
N TRP A 45 -15.55 17.28 -3.88
CA TRP A 45 -14.19 17.11 -3.42
C TRP A 45 -13.82 15.62 -3.39
N ASN A 46 -12.84 15.23 -4.19
CA ASN A 46 -12.34 13.86 -4.21
C ASN A 46 -10.84 13.88 -3.85
N PRO A 47 -10.49 13.61 -2.58
CA PRO A 47 -9.11 13.69 -2.10
C PRO A 47 -8.20 12.62 -2.69
N ASP A 48 -8.77 11.54 -3.22
CA ASP A 48 -8.01 10.35 -3.65
C ASP A 48 -7.76 10.31 -5.16
N ARG A 49 -7.95 11.43 -5.85
CA ARG A 49 -7.81 11.53 -7.31
C ARG A 49 -7.07 12.79 -7.73
N GLY A 50 -6.24 12.68 -8.78
CA GLY A 50 -5.53 13.79 -9.39
C GLY A 50 -4.02 13.67 -9.25
N PHE A 51 -3.32 14.77 -9.50
CA PHE A 51 -1.89 14.88 -9.24
C PHE A 51 -1.64 15.12 -7.76
N TYR A 52 -0.47 14.71 -7.29
CA TYR A 52 -0.03 14.95 -5.91
C TYR A 52 1.38 15.55 -5.89
N HIS A 53 1.64 16.35 -4.86
CA HIS A 53 2.98 16.84 -4.55
C HIS A 53 3.71 15.86 -3.63
N ILE A 54 5.04 15.93 -3.64
CA ILE A 54 5.90 15.08 -2.81
C ILE A 54 6.68 15.97 -1.85
N TYR A 55 6.48 15.77 -0.55
CA TYR A 55 7.20 16.46 0.50
C TYR A 55 8.14 15.50 1.23
N GLY A 56 9.35 15.98 1.56
CA GLY A 56 10.37 15.15 2.19
C GLY A 56 10.77 15.67 3.57
N PHE A 57 10.88 14.77 4.55
CA PHE A 57 11.27 15.05 5.92
C PHE A 57 12.40 14.12 6.35
N LEU A 58 13.54 14.68 6.76
CA LEU A 58 14.60 13.94 7.40
C LEU A 58 14.34 13.90 8.90
N ILE A 59 14.26 12.70 9.46
CA ILE A 59 14.07 12.52 10.90
C ILE A 59 15.41 12.38 11.59
N SER A 60 15.62 13.17 12.63
CA SER A 60 16.79 13.17 13.48
C SER A 60 16.40 13.39 14.95
N ASP A 61 17.40 13.40 15.83
CA ASP A 61 17.22 13.71 17.26
C ASP A 61 17.08 15.22 17.52
N GLU A 62 17.39 16.06 16.52
CA GLU A 62 17.29 17.50 16.65
C GLU A 62 15.85 17.94 16.81
N PRO A 63 15.56 18.85 17.75
CA PRO A 63 14.22 19.42 17.92
C PRO A 63 13.86 20.25 16.71
N VAL A 64 12.80 19.87 16.02
CA VAL A 64 12.31 20.56 14.83
C VAL A 64 10.81 20.80 14.96
N ASP A 65 10.36 21.96 14.50
CA ASP A 65 8.93 22.21 14.28
C ASP A 65 8.51 21.59 12.94
N MET A 66 8.01 20.35 13.03
CA MET A 66 7.57 19.58 11.85
C MET A 66 6.30 20.20 11.23
N GLY A 67 5.48 20.89 12.02
CA GLY A 67 4.32 21.59 11.53
C GLY A 67 4.71 22.76 10.64
N GLU A 68 5.60 23.63 11.12
CA GLU A 68 6.12 24.76 10.34
C GLU A 68 6.82 24.30 9.05
N GLN A 69 7.57 23.20 9.12
CA GLN A 69 8.20 22.65 7.90
C GLN A 69 7.15 22.13 6.90
N LEU A 70 6.09 21.48 7.36
CA LEU A 70 5.01 21.01 6.51
C LEU A 70 4.29 22.20 5.89
N ASP A 71 3.89 23.20 6.68
CA ASP A 71 3.19 24.39 6.22
C ASP A 71 4.01 25.12 5.15
N THR A 72 5.32 25.29 5.37
CA THR A 72 6.25 25.92 4.41
C THR A 72 6.32 25.17 3.07
N GLN A 73 6.21 23.83 3.08
CA GLN A 73 6.16 23.05 1.85
C GLN A 73 4.79 23.17 1.17
N MET A 74 3.71 23.17 1.94
CA MET A 74 2.33 23.26 1.43
C MET A 74 1.94 24.64 0.92
N GLU A 75 2.48 25.73 1.46
CA GLU A 75 2.21 27.10 1.02
C GLU A 75 2.55 27.35 -0.46
N LYS A 76 3.46 26.55 -1.02
CA LYS A 76 3.90 26.67 -2.42
C LYS A 76 2.91 26.05 -3.41
N ASP A 77 1.98 25.27 -2.91
CA ASP A 77 1.15 24.36 -3.69
C ASP A 77 -0.31 24.50 -3.26
N SER A 78 -1.17 25.14 -4.04
CA SER A 78 -2.47 25.62 -3.55
C SER A 78 -3.68 24.71 -3.79
N ASP A 79 -3.63 23.65 -4.60
CA ASP A 79 -4.83 22.92 -5.04
C ASP A 79 -4.69 21.41 -5.02
N HIS A 80 -4.28 20.82 -3.89
CA HIS A 80 -4.14 19.38 -3.81
C HIS A 80 -4.96 18.76 -2.67
N ALA A 81 -5.60 17.67 -2.99
CA ALA A 81 -6.37 16.86 -2.06
C ALA A 81 -5.60 15.63 -1.61
N LEU A 82 -4.60 15.21 -2.39
CA LEU A 82 -3.73 14.06 -2.14
C LEU A 82 -2.27 14.51 -2.17
N VAL A 83 -1.48 14.10 -1.19
CA VAL A 83 -0.07 14.46 -1.06
C VAL A 83 0.74 13.24 -0.67
N MET A 84 1.94 13.08 -1.24
CA MET A 84 2.90 12.10 -0.76
C MET A 84 3.85 12.74 0.25
N VAL A 85 4.06 12.06 1.36
CA VAL A 85 5.10 12.40 2.33
C VAL A 85 6.17 11.31 2.36
N GLN A 86 7.42 11.70 2.16
CA GLN A 86 8.60 10.86 2.29
C GLN A 86 9.27 11.13 3.62
N ILE A 87 9.35 10.12 4.47
CA ILE A 87 9.92 10.20 5.81
C ILE A 87 11.24 9.44 5.82
N ASN A 88 12.35 10.18 5.82
CA ASN A 88 13.68 9.61 5.71
C ASN A 88 14.28 9.30 7.09
N LEU A 89 14.62 8.03 7.31
CA LEU A 89 15.13 7.48 8.55
C LEU A 89 16.65 7.20 8.50
N ARG A 90 17.40 7.79 7.55
CA ARG A 90 18.83 7.47 7.34
C ARG A 90 19.71 7.67 8.58
N GLU A 91 19.34 8.61 9.45
CA GLU A 91 20.09 8.87 10.70
C GLU A 91 19.99 7.71 11.71
N TYR A 92 19.03 6.82 11.50
CA TYR A 92 18.78 5.64 12.33
C TYR A 92 19.16 4.32 11.66
N ARG A 93 19.82 4.34 10.50
CA ARG A 93 20.12 3.11 9.73
C ARG A 93 20.93 2.04 10.50
N GLU A 94 21.60 2.41 11.59
CA GLU A 94 22.41 1.51 12.42
C GLU A 94 21.85 1.32 13.84
N LYS A 95 20.75 1.97 14.19
CA LYS A 95 20.17 1.97 15.54
C LYS A 95 18.65 2.11 15.47
N GLU A 96 17.98 1.80 16.57
CA GLU A 96 16.55 2.11 16.73
C GLU A 96 16.29 3.62 16.64
N ILE A 97 15.07 3.99 16.25
CA ILE A 97 14.63 5.38 16.30
C ILE A 97 14.58 5.79 17.76
N SER A 98 15.22 6.90 18.09
CA SER A 98 15.23 7.44 19.45
C SER A 98 13.84 7.95 19.84
N LYS A 99 13.70 8.25 21.12
CA LYS A 99 12.48 8.88 21.64
C LYS A 99 12.24 10.25 20.97
N GLU A 100 13.29 11.02 20.77
CA GLU A 100 13.25 12.34 20.12
C GLU A 100 12.85 12.21 18.66
N GLY A 101 13.40 11.24 17.93
CA GLY A 101 13.01 10.94 16.55
C GLY A 101 11.55 10.51 16.43
N LEU A 102 11.09 9.66 17.35
CA LEU A 102 9.67 9.26 17.38
C LEU A 102 8.75 10.44 17.71
N GLN A 103 9.17 11.35 18.58
CA GLN A 103 8.41 12.57 18.87
C GLN A 103 8.34 13.48 17.63
N ASN A 104 9.41 13.59 16.85
CA ASN A 104 9.40 14.38 15.61
C ASN A 104 8.47 13.73 14.57
N ILE A 105 8.46 12.41 14.44
CA ILE A 105 7.49 11.69 13.60
C ILE A 105 6.07 11.95 14.08
N GLU A 106 5.80 11.85 15.37
CA GLU A 106 4.47 12.11 15.97
C GLU A 106 3.99 13.54 15.66
N LYS A 107 4.85 14.56 15.81
CA LYS A 107 4.51 15.95 15.48
C LYS A 107 4.19 16.12 13.99
N LEU A 108 4.95 15.45 13.10
CA LEU A 108 4.67 15.48 11.67
C LEU A 108 3.28 14.91 11.38
N PHE A 109 2.96 13.73 11.91
CA PHE A 109 1.64 13.13 11.73
C PHE A 109 0.50 13.93 12.35
N GLN A 110 0.77 14.62 13.46
CA GLN A 110 -0.19 15.55 14.05
C GLN A 110 -0.50 16.70 13.11
N ALA A 111 0.52 17.31 12.50
CA ALA A 111 0.35 18.37 11.51
C ALA A 111 -0.36 17.85 10.25
N MET A 112 0.05 16.69 9.74
CA MET A 112 -0.60 16.03 8.61
C MET A 112 -2.09 15.79 8.86
N SER A 113 -2.45 15.34 10.05
CA SER A 113 -3.85 15.07 10.43
C SER A 113 -4.69 16.34 10.54
N ALA A 114 -4.06 17.49 10.82
CA ALA A 114 -4.75 18.79 10.86
C ALA A 114 -5.00 19.37 9.44
N ALA A 115 -4.21 18.97 8.46
CA ALA A 115 -4.40 19.34 7.06
C ALA A 115 -5.59 18.53 6.48
N LYS A 116 -6.42 19.19 5.67
CA LYS A 116 -7.61 18.56 5.05
C LYS A 116 -7.23 17.86 3.75
N VAL A 117 -6.23 16.97 3.80
CA VAL A 117 -5.74 16.19 2.67
C VAL A 117 -5.54 14.74 3.09
N HIS A 118 -5.52 13.83 2.13
CA HIS A 118 -5.11 12.45 2.37
C HIS A 118 -3.65 12.25 2.01
N TRP A 119 -2.96 11.41 2.79
CA TRP A 119 -1.53 11.25 2.69
C TRP A 119 -1.15 9.87 2.16
N ILE A 120 -0.35 9.85 1.10
CA ILE A 120 0.45 8.70 0.73
C ILE A 120 1.72 8.78 1.57
N VAL A 121 1.96 7.81 2.43
CA VAL A 121 3.13 7.81 3.33
C VAL A 121 4.17 6.82 2.81
N ARG A 122 5.40 7.27 2.70
CA ARG A 122 6.54 6.45 2.33
C ARG A 122 7.70 6.68 3.29
N PHE A 123 8.03 5.68 4.08
CA PHE A 123 9.29 5.66 4.83
C PHE A 123 10.42 5.17 3.94
N LEU A 124 11.62 5.72 4.14
CA LEU A 124 12.79 5.40 3.34
C LEU A 124 14.10 5.72 4.06
N TYR A 125 15.21 5.29 3.50
CA TYR A 125 16.54 5.64 3.98
C TYR A 125 17.33 6.41 2.91
N ASP A 126 16.91 6.35 1.67
CA ASP A 126 17.64 6.93 0.55
C ASP A 126 16.75 7.78 -0.36
N TRP A 127 17.20 9.00 -0.68
CA TRP A 127 16.58 9.89 -1.66
C TRP A 127 17.35 10.00 -2.98
N ASN A 128 18.60 9.50 -3.01
CA ASN A 128 19.57 9.85 -4.05
C ASN A 128 19.80 8.72 -5.05
N GLY A 129 19.21 7.54 -4.84
CA GLY A 129 19.52 6.34 -5.61
C GLY A 129 20.81 5.64 -5.16
N GLU A 130 21.20 5.84 -3.87
CA GLU A 130 22.41 5.29 -3.24
C GLU A 130 22.03 4.38 -2.05
N ASN A 131 21.04 3.53 -2.20
CA ASN A 131 20.53 2.70 -1.09
C ASN A 131 21.61 1.83 -0.46
N GLU A 132 22.60 1.36 -1.20
CA GLU A 132 23.74 0.58 -0.66
C GLU A 132 24.46 1.31 0.49
N LYS A 133 24.46 2.65 0.45
CA LYS A 133 25.11 3.51 1.45
C LYS A 133 24.21 3.79 2.66
N TYR A 134 22.91 3.91 2.43
CA TYR A 134 21.99 4.43 3.45
C TYR A 134 21.04 3.38 4.02
N GLU A 135 20.83 2.27 3.34
CA GLU A 135 19.96 1.19 3.81
C GLU A 135 20.58 0.48 5.04
N PRO A 136 19.78 0.16 6.09
CA PRO A 136 20.27 -0.61 7.23
C PRO A 136 20.98 -1.90 6.84
N GLN A 137 22.07 -2.25 7.52
CA GLN A 137 22.80 -3.48 7.22
C GLN A 137 22.06 -4.73 7.72
N SER A 138 21.25 -4.62 8.76
CA SER A 138 20.40 -5.70 9.28
C SER A 138 18.94 -5.44 8.98
N ILE A 139 18.22 -6.47 8.53
CA ILE A 139 16.78 -6.44 8.39
C ILE A 139 16.08 -6.19 9.73
N ASP A 140 16.67 -6.64 10.84
CA ASP A 140 16.12 -6.46 12.19
C ASP A 140 15.92 -4.99 12.53
N ILE A 141 16.84 -4.12 12.08
CA ILE A 141 16.70 -2.67 12.25
C ILE A 141 15.51 -2.14 11.46
N VAL A 142 15.31 -2.60 10.23
CA VAL A 142 14.15 -2.21 9.42
C VAL A 142 12.85 -2.66 10.08
N LEU A 143 12.78 -3.92 10.52
CA LEU A 143 11.62 -4.47 11.22
C LEU A 143 11.33 -3.70 12.51
N LYS A 144 12.39 -3.31 13.24
CA LYS A 144 12.25 -2.50 14.45
C LYS A 144 11.70 -1.10 14.15
N HIS A 145 12.18 -0.45 13.10
CA HIS A 145 11.63 0.85 12.66
C HIS A 145 10.16 0.74 12.26
N MET A 146 9.78 -0.32 11.55
CA MET A 146 8.37 -0.59 11.23
C MET A 146 7.53 -0.78 12.48
N GLN A 147 8.05 -1.49 13.49
CA GLN A 147 7.38 -1.65 14.77
C GLN A 147 7.21 -0.31 15.48
N GLN A 148 8.27 0.50 15.57
CA GLN A 148 8.26 1.78 16.27
C GLN A 148 7.33 2.81 15.62
N THR A 149 7.29 2.87 14.29
CA THR A 149 6.43 3.79 13.54
C THR A 149 4.98 3.31 13.47
N GLY A 150 4.74 2.02 13.65
CA GLY A 150 3.41 1.41 13.55
C GLY A 150 2.39 2.00 14.53
N GLU A 151 2.80 2.34 15.75
CA GLU A 151 1.92 2.96 16.74
C GLU A 151 1.46 4.35 16.28
N VAL A 152 2.35 5.15 15.71
CA VAL A 152 2.02 6.47 15.16
C VAL A 152 1.08 6.33 13.96
N LEU A 153 1.41 5.43 13.03
CA LEU A 153 0.58 5.13 11.87
C LEU A 153 -0.84 4.72 12.28
N ALA A 154 -0.97 3.80 13.23
CA ALA A 154 -2.27 3.34 13.71
C ALA A 154 -3.10 4.47 14.35
N LYS A 155 -2.45 5.39 15.06
CA LYS A 155 -3.09 6.54 15.70
C LYS A 155 -3.66 7.54 14.67
N TYR A 156 -2.96 7.76 13.57
CA TYR A 156 -3.32 8.75 12.53
C TYR A 156 -3.86 8.12 11.25
N ARG A 157 -4.34 6.88 11.31
CA ARG A 157 -4.76 6.09 10.14
C ARG A 157 -5.78 6.80 9.24
N ASP A 158 -6.70 7.58 9.83
CA ASP A 158 -7.82 8.20 9.11
C ASP A 158 -7.36 9.30 8.13
N SER A 159 -6.12 9.82 8.29
CA SER A 159 -5.50 10.74 7.35
C SER A 159 -4.57 10.07 6.34
N VAL A 160 -4.26 8.78 6.51
CA VAL A 160 -3.35 8.06 5.61
C VAL A 160 -4.14 7.25 4.59
N PHE A 161 -3.97 7.59 3.32
CA PHE A 161 -4.58 6.87 2.21
C PHE A 161 -3.93 5.50 2.00
N THR A 162 -2.60 5.45 1.93
CA THR A 162 -1.83 4.22 1.76
C THR A 162 -0.38 4.39 2.19
N LEU A 163 0.25 3.29 2.55
CA LEU A 163 1.71 3.19 2.70
C LEU A 163 2.30 2.67 1.40
N GLN A 164 3.30 3.35 0.86
CA GLN A 164 4.01 2.91 -0.33
C GLN A 164 5.42 2.42 0.00
N GLY A 165 5.80 1.29 -0.60
CA GLY A 165 7.07 0.63 -0.37
C GLY A 165 7.15 -0.09 0.97
N LEU A 166 8.35 -0.66 1.24
CA LEU A 166 8.64 -1.39 2.48
C LEU A 166 9.90 -0.84 3.16
N PHE A 167 10.05 0.50 3.17
CA PHE A 167 11.15 1.27 3.76
C PHE A 167 12.48 1.16 2.98
N VAL A 168 12.75 0.07 2.32
CA VAL A 168 14.03 -0.31 1.75
C VAL A 168 14.15 -0.06 0.24
N GLY A 169 15.38 -0.01 -0.25
CA GLY A 169 15.71 0.27 -1.64
C GLY A 169 15.76 1.76 -1.96
N ASN A 170 16.20 2.07 -3.17
CA ASN A 170 16.22 3.44 -3.67
C ASN A 170 14.82 4.04 -3.54
N TRP A 171 14.75 5.23 -2.99
CA TRP A 171 13.51 5.98 -2.75
C TRP A 171 12.44 5.25 -1.92
N GLY A 172 12.82 4.17 -1.21
CA GLY A 172 11.87 3.33 -0.47
C GLY A 172 11.02 2.41 -1.34
N GLU A 173 11.37 2.22 -2.62
CA GLU A 173 10.58 1.52 -3.62
C GLU A 173 11.04 0.08 -3.89
N LEU A 174 11.85 -0.49 -3.01
CA LEU A 174 12.45 -1.82 -3.16
C LEU A 174 13.44 -1.94 -4.34
N ASN A 175 13.74 -0.85 -5.03
CA ASN A 175 14.65 -0.86 -6.16
C ASN A 175 16.11 -0.94 -5.66
N GLY A 176 16.83 -1.97 -6.11
CA GLY A 176 18.24 -2.17 -5.75
C GLY A 176 18.48 -2.59 -4.29
N THR A 177 17.44 -2.92 -3.53
CA THR A 177 17.61 -3.37 -2.14
C THR A 177 18.28 -4.74 -2.06
N LYS A 178 19.10 -4.95 -1.04
CA LYS A 178 19.64 -6.28 -0.69
C LYS A 178 18.57 -7.20 -0.07
N TYR A 179 17.42 -6.68 0.29
CA TYR A 179 16.27 -7.42 0.84
C TYR A 179 15.24 -7.81 -0.21
N ALA A 180 15.64 -7.94 -1.50
CA ALA A 180 14.76 -8.28 -2.61
C ALA A 180 14.33 -9.77 -2.66
N GLU A 181 14.92 -10.62 -1.83
CA GLU A 181 14.56 -12.03 -1.77
C GLU A 181 13.20 -12.25 -1.11
N THR A 182 12.54 -13.33 -1.52
CA THR A 182 11.16 -13.64 -1.11
C THR A 182 10.98 -13.59 0.40
N ASP A 183 11.85 -14.27 1.16
CA ASP A 183 11.75 -14.35 2.63
C ASP A 183 11.84 -12.97 3.29
N SER A 184 12.73 -12.11 2.81
CA SER A 184 12.90 -10.75 3.34
C SER A 184 11.68 -9.88 3.02
N LEU A 185 11.19 -9.91 1.78
CA LEU A 185 10.00 -9.15 1.38
C LEU A 185 8.76 -9.56 2.19
N GLN A 186 8.62 -10.86 2.46
CA GLN A 186 7.53 -11.39 3.28
C GLN A 186 7.64 -10.95 4.73
N GLN A 187 8.85 -10.97 5.31
CA GLN A 187 9.07 -10.49 6.67
C GLN A 187 8.73 -9.01 6.80
N LEU A 188 9.20 -8.17 5.87
CA LEU A 188 8.94 -6.72 5.86
C LEU A 188 7.44 -6.43 5.74
N ALA A 189 6.76 -7.06 4.78
CA ALA A 189 5.33 -6.84 4.57
C ALA A 189 4.49 -7.29 5.78
N LYS A 190 4.78 -8.49 6.32
CA LYS A 190 4.10 -9.01 7.52
C LYS A 190 4.32 -8.12 8.73
N GLN A 191 5.57 -7.66 8.96
CA GLN A 191 5.87 -6.77 10.06
C GLN A 191 5.08 -5.46 9.94
N LEU A 192 4.99 -4.87 8.76
CA LEU A 192 4.27 -3.62 8.57
C LEU A 192 2.77 -3.78 8.79
N VAL A 193 2.16 -4.87 8.29
CA VAL A 193 0.77 -5.21 8.58
C VAL A 193 0.53 -5.41 10.08
N GLN A 194 1.40 -6.14 10.76
CA GLN A 194 1.29 -6.37 12.21
C GLN A 194 1.42 -5.06 13.00
N SER A 195 2.39 -4.23 12.65
CA SER A 195 2.66 -2.95 13.33
C SER A 195 1.51 -1.94 13.18
N THR A 196 0.73 -2.06 12.12
CA THR A 196 -0.45 -1.21 11.84
C THR A 196 -1.77 -1.91 12.19
N ASN A 197 -1.72 -3.03 12.91
CA ASN A 197 -2.90 -3.86 13.28
C ASN A 197 -3.76 -4.28 12.07
N GLY A 198 -3.17 -4.42 10.89
CA GLY A 198 -3.89 -4.75 9.65
C GLY A 198 -4.90 -3.69 9.21
N GLN A 199 -4.69 -2.43 9.56
CA GLN A 199 -5.65 -1.34 9.32
C GLN A 199 -5.19 -0.36 8.23
N MET A 200 -4.04 -0.62 7.58
CA MET A 200 -3.44 0.28 6.59
C MET A 200 -3.24 -0.46 5.27
N TYR A 201 -3.64 0.15 4.19
CA TYR A 201 -3.28 -0.34 2.86
C TYR A 201 -1.79 -0.18 2.61
N LEU A 202 -1.19 -1.22 2.03
CA LEU A 202 0.20 -1.24 1.59
C LEU A 202 0.24 -1.31 0.07
N ALA A 203 1.23 -0.70 -0.55
CA ALA A 203 1.43 -0.82 -1.97
C ALA A 203 2.91 -1.04 -2.30
N VAL A 204 3.19 -1.99 -3.19
CA VAL A 204 4.51 -2.24 -3.76
C VAL A 204 4.52 -1.91 -5.24
N ARG A 205 5.70 -1.64 -5.80
CA ARG A 205 5.80 -1.06 -7.14
C ARG A 205 5.52 -2.05 -8.27
N THR A 206 5.97 -3.30 -8.13
CA THR A 206 5.93 -4.25 -9.25
C THR A 206 5.10 -5.49 -8.94
N PRO A 207 4.45 -6.08 -9.97
CA PRO A 207 3.77 -7.36 -9.81
C PRO A 207 4.69 -8.50 -9.36
N VAL A 208 5.99 -8.42 -9.63
CA VAL A 208 6.97 -9.42 -9.18
C VAL A 208 7.14 -9.33 -7.66
N GLN A 209 7.30 -8.13 -7.11
CA GLN A 209 7.37 -7.91 -5.67
C GLN A 209 6.10 -8.38 -4.98
N TRP A 210 4.94 -8.02 -5.53
CA TRP A 210 3.64 -8.43 -5.02
C TRP A 210 3.52 -9.97 -4.96
N ARG A 211 3.88 -10.69 -6.04
CA ARG A 211 3.82 -12.16 -6.08
C ARG A 211 4.73 -12.79 -5.04
N LYS A 212 5.99 -12.33 -4.93
CA LYS A 212 6.94 -12.82 -3.91
C LYS A 212 6.37 -12.70 -2.50
N ILE A 213 5.74 -11.59 -2.17
CA ILE A 213 5.12 -11.39 -0.86
C ILE A 213 3.93 -12.33 -0.70
N MET A 214 3.06 -12.42 -1.71
CA MET A 214 1.82 -13.20 -1.66
C MET A 214 2.03 -14.70 -1.70
N GLU A 215 3.18 -15.21 -2.15
CA GLU A 215 3.51 -16.64 -2.12
C GLU A 215 3.46 -17.25 -0.70
N SER A 216 3.65 -16.43 0.33
CA SER A 216 3.55 -16.86 1.73
C SER A 216 2.17 -16.64 2.35
N ALA A 217 1.32 -15.86 1.70
CA ALA A 217 -0.04 -15.68 2.17
C ALA A 217 -0.77 -17.01 2.03
N ASP A 218 -1.28 -17.56 3.12
CA ASP A 218 -2.12 -18.76 3.07
C ASP A 218 -3.45 -18.38 2.39
N VAL A 219 -3.44 -18.43 1.06
CA VAL A 219 -4.62 -18.19 0.20
C VAL A 219 -5.66 -19.32 0.37
N SER A 220 -5.33 -20.35 1.15
CA SER A 220 -6.28 -21.37 1.52
C SER A 220 -7.32 -20.77 2.47
N ARG A 221 -8.46 -20.41 1.93
CA ARG A 221 -9.68 -19.98 2.64
C ARG A 221 -10.20 -21.05 3.62
N LYS A 222 -9.31 -21.63 4.44
CA LYS A 222 -9.66 -22.75 5.30
C LYS A 222 -10.71 -22.42 6.36
N ASN A 223 -10.93 -21.14 6.67
CA ASN A 223 -11.89 -20.71 7.70
C ASN A 223 -12.68 -19.46 7.33
N GLY A 224 -12.76 -19.07 6.04
CA GLY A 224 -13.50 -17.86 5.63
C GLY A 224 -12.84 -16.53 6.02
N GLN A 225 -11.65 -16.56 6.61
CA GLN A 225 -10.84 -15.38 6.88
C GLN A 225 -9.68 -15.34 5.89
N ASN A 226 -9.55 -14.22 5.20
CA ASN A 226 -8.42 -13.95 4.32
C ASN A 226 -7.19 -13.62 5.19
N ASP A 227 -5.98 -13.96 4.68
CA ASP A 227 -4.75 -13.40 5.24
C ASP A 227 -4.84 -11.87 5.12
N PRO A 228 -4.56 -11.10 6.20
CA PRO A 228 -4.59 -9.64 6.15
C PRO A 228 -3.76 -9.04 5.00
N LEU A 229 -2.66 -9.68 4.60
CA LEU A 229 -1.87 -9.26 3.44
C LEU A 229 -2.69 -9.27 2.15
N TYR A 230 -3.58 -10.25 1.97
CA TYR A 230 -4.40 -10.36 0.77
C TYR A 230 -5.34 -9.18 0.58
N ASP A 231 -5.91 -8.71 1.68
CA ASP A 231 -6.87 -7.60 1.66
C ASP A 231 -6.18 -6.23 1.66
N MET A 232 -4.91 -6.15 2.11
CA MET A 232 -4.20 -4.90 2.35
C MET A 232 -3.13 -4.57 1.31
N LEU A 233 -2.60 -5.56 0.57
CA LEU A 233 -1.46 -5.35 -0.34
C LEU A 233 -1.91 -5.07 -1.77
N GLY A 234 -1.67 -3.85 -2.23
CA GLY A 234 -1.88 -3.38 -3.60
C GLY A 234 -0.60 -3.09 -4.37
N LEU A 235 -0.79 -2.45 -5.51
CA LEU A 235 0.29 -1.99 -6.39
C LEU A 235 0.20 -0.47 -6.56
N PHE A 236 1.36 0.17 -6.71
CA PHE A 236 1.45 1.55 -7.18
C PHE A 236 2.36 1.64 -8.41
N ASN A 237 2.21 2.70 -9.18
CA ASN A 237 3.08 3.00 -10.32
C ASN A 237 3.33 4.52 -10.38
N ASP A 238 4.55 4.93 -10.17
CA ASP A 238 4.97 6.34 -10.21
C ASP A 238 5.27 6.83 -11.63
N GLY A 239 5.25 5.96 -12.61
CA GLY A 239 5.56 6.30 -14.00
C GLY A 239 4.58 5.67 -14.98
N MET A 240 3.74 6.48 -15.58
CA MET A 240 2.92 6.06 -16.71
C MET A 240 3.84 5.72 -17.88
N LEU A 241 3.80 4.48 -18.37
CA LEU A 241 4.68 3.94 -19.41
C LEU A 241 6.17 3.86 -19.02
N GLY A 242 6.48 3.91 -17.75
CA GLY A 242 7.82 3.62 -17.24
C GLY A 242 8.22 2.20 -17.63
N SER A 243 9.48 2.03 -18.03
CA SER A 243 10.06 0.75 -18.40
C SER A 243 9.73 -0.36 -17.43
N GLY A 244 9.27 -1.46 -17.96
CA GLY A 244 9.12 -2.70 -17.22
C GLY A 244 10.45 -3.27 -16.73
#